data_00b03430904e04216c08ae7b47c1a9ab
#
_entry.id   00b03430904e04216c08ae7b47c1a9ab
#
_cell.length_a   1.000
_cell.length_b   1.000
_cell.length_c   1.000
_cell.angle_alpha   90.00
_cell.angle_beta   90.00
_cell.angle_gamma   90.00
#
_symmetry.space_group_name_H-M   'P 1'
#
loop_
_entity.id
_entity.type
_entity.pdbx_description
1 polymer ?
#
loop_
_entity_poly.entity_id
_entity_poly.type
_entity_poly.pdbx_seq_one_letter_code
_entity_poly.pdbx_strand_id
1 'polypeptide(L)'
;EARAQGVHTLGEKILDTNLSDIDSYSYGGPQFAYSNGPLFTAGEYYYVNASRVTDSADDLKTYDDYNANGASIFAHYFLTGGAHVALKPAKGSISGVKCKAPMGCTAAKVMFEFANFASDEASENATDAKVIHFGINHYFNSNVRLMIDAARGLYQGGTGMSTDAKGTNVTHNMTSIQTRLHLKW
;
A
#
# COMPACT_ATOMS: atom_id res chain seq x y z
N GLU A 1 -7.62 8.28 1.85
CA GLU A 1 -6.46 9.16 2.05
C GLU A 1 -5.18 8.36 1.94
N ALA A 2 -4.30 8.69 1.01
CA ALA A 2 -2.96 8.12 0.93
C ALA A 2 -1.92 9.23 1.11
N ARG A 3 -0.93 8.98 1.95
CA ARG A 3 0.15 9.91 2.23
C ARG A 3 1.47 9.41 1.67
N ALA A 4 2.44 10.32 1.54
CA ALA A 4 3.79 9.96 1.16
C ALA A 4 4.30 8.83 2.05
N GLN A 5 4.87 7.83 1.43
CA GLN A 5 5.26 6.61 2.11
C GLN A 5 6.30 6.83 3.20
N GLY A 6 6.07 6.19 4.33
CA GLY A 6 6.98 6.18 5.47
C GLY A 6 6.69 7.19 6.56
N VAL A 7 5.85 8.19 6.33
CA VAL A 7 5.58 9.24 7.32
C VAL A 7 4.08 9.49 7.40
N HIS A 8 3.36 8.57 8.04
CA HIS A 8 1.89 8.63 8.15
C HIS A 8 1.37 9.91 8.82
N THR A 9 2.19 10.56 9.63
CA THR A 9 1.81 11.77 10.37
C THR A 9 2.41 13.06 9.82
N LEU A 10 3.48 12.99 9.05
CA LEU A 10 4.23 14.15 8.55
C LEU A 10 4.24 14.28 7.02
N GLY A 11 3.82 13.23 6.30
CA GLY A 11 3.76 13.27 4.83
C GLY A 11 2.56 14.09 4.33
N GLU A 12 2.77 14.83 3.26
CA GLU A 12 1.67 15.46 2.54
C GLU A 12 0.70 14.41 1.99
N LYS A 13 -0.58 14.76 1.93
CA LYS A 13 -1.59 13.93 1.28
C LYS A 13 -1.31 13.91 -0.22
N ILE A 14 -1.11 12.71 -0.76
CA ILE A 14 -0.89 12.52 -2.19
C ILE A 14 -2.19 12.10 -2.89
N LEU A 15 -2.98 11.30 -2.19
CA LEU A 15 -4.28 10.83 -2.64
C LEU A 15 -5.28 11.13 -1.54
N ASP A 16 -6.23 11.97 -1.84
CA ASP A 16 -7.36 12.27 -0.95
C ASP A 16 -8.62 12.32 -1.80
N THR A 17 -9.54 11.44 -1.52
CA THR A 17 -10.80 11.37 -2.24
C THR A 17 -11.83 12.37 -1.74
N ASN A 18 -11.59 12.93 -0.55
CA ASN A 18 -12.45 13.92 0.10
C ASN A 18 -13.95 13.59 0.00
N LEU A 19 -14.27 12.29 0.07
CA LEU A 19 -15.64 11.82 -0.10
C LEU A 19 -16.49 12.29 1.07
N SER A 20 -17.53 13.04 0.76
CA SER A 20 -18.64 13.34 1.64
C SER A 20 -19.87 12.50 1.25
N ASP A 21 -20.83 12.44 2.14
CA ASP A 21 -22.18 11.93 1.86
C ASP A 21 -22.23 10.45 1.43
N ILE A 22 -21.43 9.61 2.07
CA ILE A 22 -21.45 8.15 1.87
C ILE A 22 -22.65 7.57 2.63
N ASP A 23 -23.55 6.92 1.89
CA ASP A 23 -24.66 6.14 2.45
C ASP A 23 -24.21 4.74 2.88
N SER A 24 -23.52 4.06 1.97
CA SER A 24 -23.06 2.72 2.23
C SER A 24 -21.75 2.44 1.51
N TYR A 25 -20.98 1.47 2.02
CA TYR A 25 -19.81 0.98 1.30
C TYR A 25 -19.68 -0.53 1.42
N SER A 26 -19.14 -1.13 0.37
CA SER A 26 -18.75 -2.54 0.34
C SER A 26 -17.29 -2.65 -0.07
N TYR A 27 -16.60 -3.62 0.49
CA TYR A 27 -15.22 -3.91 0.12
C TYR A 27 -14.96 -5.41 0.16
N GLY A 28 -14.00 -5.85 -0.64
CA GLY A 28 -13.58 -7.25 -0.65
C GLY A 28 -12.42 -7.48 -1.60
N GLY A 29 -11.83 -8.67 -1.50
CA GLY A 29 -10.77 -9.07 -2.42
C GLY A 29 -10.03 -10.32 -1.94
N PRO A 30 -9.38 -11.05 -2.87
CA PRO A 30 -8.59 -12.22 -2.55
C PRO A 30 -7.23 -11.83 -1.95
N GLN A 31 -6.74 -12.71 -1.09
CA GLN A 31 -5.39 -12.64 -0.52
C GLN A 31 -4.71 -13.99 -0.66
N PHE A 32 -3.39 -13.98 -0.83
CA PHE A 32 -2.59 -15.19 -0.83
C PHE A 32 -1.29 -15.00 -0.04
N ALA A 33 -0.76 -16.10 0.47
CA ALA A 33 0.59 -16.15 1.03
C ALA A 33 1.23 -17.50 0.70
N TYR A 34 2.49 -17.47 0.35
CA TYR A 34 3.29 -18.65 0.02
C TYR A 34 4.65 -18.55 0.69
N SER A 35 5.10 -19.67 1.26
CA SER A 35 6.42 -19.77 1.90
C SER A 35 7.07 -21.10 1.55
N ASN A 36 8.27 -21.04 0.98
CA ASN A 36 9.07 -22.22 0.67
C ASN A 36 10.56 -21.93 0.89
N GLY A 37 11.16 -22.57 1.88
CA GLY A 37 12.54 -22.32 2.25
C GLY A 37 12.81 -20.84 2.53
N PRO A 38 13.79 -20.23 1.86
CA PRO A 38 14.12 -18.82 2.07
C PRO A 38 13.15 -17.84 1.41
N LEU A 39 12.27 -18.31 0.52
CA LEU A 39 11.31 -17.45 -0.18
C LEU A 39 10.01 -17.35 0.60
N PHE A 40 9.55 -16.12 0.78
CA PHE A 40 8.21 -15.80 1.22
C PHE A 40 7.61 -14.77 0.30
N THR A 41 6.41 -15.00 -0.19
CA THR A 41 5.64 -14.03 -0.98
C THR A 41 4.21 -13.97 -0.48
N ALA A 42 3.63 -12.79 -0.53
CA ALA A 42 2.21 -12.60 -0.28
C ALA A 42 1.69 -11.46 -1.14
N GLY A 43 0.40 -11.48 -1.37
CA GLY A 43 -0.26 -10.43 -2.12
C GLY A 43 -1.74 -10.37 -1.79
N GLU A 44 -2.31 -9.24 -2.12
CA GLU A 44 -3.72 -8.96 -1.95
C GLU A 44 -4.23 -8.10 -3.09
N TYR A 45 -5.47 -8.28 -3.43
CA TYR A 45 -6.24 -7.37 -4.24
C TYR A 45 -7.44 -6.94 -3.42
N TYR A 46 -7.82 -5.70 -3.52
CA TYR A 46 -9.01 -5.18 -2.88
C TYR A 46 -9.82 -4.31 -3.87
N TYR A 47 -11.11 -4.33 -3.67
CA TYR A 47 -12.07 -3.51 -4.36
C TYR A 47 -12.98 -2.87 -3.33
N VAL A 48 -13.27 -1.60 -3.52
CA VAL A 48 -14.16 -0.81 -2.68
C VAL A 48 -15.18 -0.15 -3.59
N ASN A 49 -16.44 -0.24 -3.20
CA ASN A 49 -17.52 0.53 -3.80
C ASN A 49 -18.20 1.32 -2.68
N ALA A 50 -18.39 2.60 -2.87
CA ALA A 50 -19.12 3.46 -1.95
C ALA A 50 -20.27 4.14 -2.69
N SER A 51 -21.49 3.89 -2.23
CA SER A 51 -22.69 4.56 -2.71
C SER A 51 -22.88 5.87 -1.97
N ARG A 52 -23.25 6.91 -2.69
CA ARG A 52 -23.42 8.26 -2.14
C ARG A 52 -24.89 8.59 -2.02
N VAL A 53 -25.23 9.35 -0.97
CA VAL A 53 -26.60 9.85 -0.78
C VAL A 53 -26.92 10.87 -1.85
N THR A 54 -28.02 10.66 -2.54
CA THR A 54 -28.62 11.70 -3.38
C THR A 54 -29.45 12.59 -2.45
N ASP A 55 -28.94 13.74 -2.05
CA ASP A 55 -29.74 14.67 -1.25
C ASP A 55 -30.87 15.26 -2.11
N SER A 56 -32.08 14.83 -1.81
CA SER A 56 -33.28 15.28 -2.52
C SER A 56 -33.80 16.66 -2.07
N ALA A 57 -33.10 17.29 -1.12
CA ALA A 57 -33.59 18.53 -0.52
C ALA A 57 -33.02 19.79 -1.17
N ASP A 58 -31.91 19.71 -1.85
CA ASP A 58 -31.27 20.89 -2.44
C ASP A 58 -30.66 20.54 -3.81
N ASP A 59 -31.55 20.50 -4.78
CA ASP A 59 -31.28 20.65 -6.20
C ASP A 59 -30.17 19.85 -6.88
N LEU A 60 -30.54 18.75 -7.54
CA LEU A 60 -29.96 18.28 -8.81
C LEU A 60 -28.51 17.81 -8.86
N LYS A 61 -27.84 17.59 -7.78
CA LYS A 61 -26.53 16.90 -7.80
C LYS A 61 -26.71 15.41 -7.51
N THR A 62 -26.88 14.64 -8.55
CA THR A 62 -26.68 13.19 -8.49
C THR A 62 -25.18 12.95 -8.39
N TYR A 63 -24.73 12.50 -7.24
CA TYR A 63 -23.34 12.07 -7.08
C TYR A 63 -23.22 10.62 -7.55
N ASP A 64 -22.28 10.37 -8.44
CA ASP A 64 -22.01 9.01 -8.88
C ASP A 64 -21.33 8.18 -7.80
N ASP A 65 -21.58 6.88 -7.83
CA ASP A 65 -20.93 5.91 -6.94
C ASP A 65 -19.41 5.96 -7.09
N TYR A 66 -18.73 5.85 -5.99
CA TYR A 66 -17.28 5.85 -5.96
C TYR A 66 -16.72 4.43 -5.97
N ASN A 67 -15.80 4.17 -6.89
CA ASN A 67 -15.12 2.89 -7.00
C ASN A 67 -13.62 3.05 -6.79
N ALA A 68 -13.03 2.18 -6.00
CA ALA A 68 -11.60 2.09 -5.83
C ALA A 68 -11.14 0.64 -5.89
N ASN A 69 -9.98 0.42 -6.45
CA ASN A 69 -9.34 -0.88 -6.41
C ASN A 69 -7.83 -0.73 -6.25
N GLY A 70 -7.20 -1.79 -5.78
CA GLY A 70 -5.77 -1.82 -5.64
C GLY A 70 -5.25 -3.21 -5.41
N ALA A 71 -3.96 -3.37 -5.56
CA ALA A 71 -3.28 -4.59 -5.20
C ALA A 71 -1.90 -4.33 -4.64
N SER A 72 -1.45 -5.23 -3.81
CA SER A 72 -0.07 -5.32 -3.40
C SER A 72 0.46 -6.73 -3.58
N ILE A 73 1.70 -6.84 -3.98
CA ILE A 73 2.45 -8.09 -3.99
C ILE A 73 3.85 -7.83 -3.48
N PHE A 74 4.33 -8.66 -2.57
CA PHE A 74 5.70 -8.57 -2.11
C PHE A 74 6.37 -9.94 -2.03
N ALA A 75 7.69 -9.93 -2.15
CA ALA A 75 8.53 -11.08 -1.95
C ALA A 75 9.68 -10.73 -0.99
N HIS A 76 9.94 -11.63 -0.06
CA HIS A 76 11.11 -11.65 0.81
C HIS A 76 11.95 -12.86 0.46
N TYR A 77 13.24 -12.64 0.28
CA TYR A 77 14.21 -13.72 0.13
C TYR A 77 15.25 -13.62 1.23
N PHE A 78 15.32 -14.65 2.08
CA PHE A 78 16.28 -14.70 3.17
C PHE A 78 17.68 -15.05 2.65
N LEU A 79 18.58 -14.10 2.73
CA LEU A 79 19.95 -14.21 2.25
C LEU A 79 20.83 -15.01 3.21
N THR A 80 20.51 -14.93 4.50
CA THR A 80 21.34 -15.53 5.56
C THR A 80 20.49 -16.20 6.64
N GLY A 81 21.15 -16.96 7.51
CA GLY A 81 20.55 -17.44 8.75
C GLY A 81 19.65 -18.67 8.62
N GLY A 82 19.55 -19.28 7.44
CA GLY A 82 18.65 -20.42 7.22
C GLY A 82 17.20 -20.12 7.62
N ALA A 83 16.78 -18.89 7.39
CA ALA A 83 15.51 -18.37 7.86
C ALA A 83 14.38 -18.70 6.91
N HIS A 84 13.18 -18.74 7.47
CA HIS A 84 11.93 -18.88 6.74
C HIS A 84 10.79 -18.19 7.48
N VAL A 85 9.73 -17.93 6.75
CA VAL A 85 8.44 -17.48 7.33
C VAL A 85 7.56 -18.71 7.53
N ALA A 86 7.07 -18.91 8.74
CA ALA A 86 6.14 -19.99 9.02
C ALA A 86 4.70 -19.51 8.79
N LEU A 87 3.98 -20.23 7.96
CA LEU A 87 2.54 -20.03 7.76
C LEU A 87 1.74 -20.91 8.73
N LYS A 88 0.60 -20.43 9.15
CA LYS A 88 -0.40 -21.17 9.93
C LYS A 88 -1.71 -21.22 9.13
N PRO A 89 -1.81 -22.10 8.13
CA PRO A 89 -2.96 -22.13 7.21
C PRO A 89 -4.30 -22.29 7.92
N ALA A 90 -4.35 -23.14 8.95
CA ALA A 90 -5.56 -23.37 9.76
C ALA A 90 -6.07 -22.11 10.49
N LYS A 91 -5.22 -21.09 10.65
CA LYS A 91 -5.56 -19.82 11.31
C LYS A 91 -5.56 -18.65 10.33
N GLY A 92 -5.31 -18.89 9.04
CA GLY A 92 -5.15 -17.83 8.04
C GLY A 92 -4.08 -16.79 8.42
N SER A 93 -3.01 -17.19 9.13
CA SER A 93 -2.06 -16.24 9.68
C SER A 93 -0.60 -16.60 9.43
N ILE A 94 0.26 -15.59 9.48
CA ILE A 94 1.70 -15.68 9.38
C ILE A 94 2.28 -15.69 10.79
N SER A 95 3.11 -16.68 11.13
CA SER A 95 3.63 -16.79 12.49
C SER A 95 4.93 -16.02 12.75
N GLY A 96 5.40 -15.28 11.77
CA GLY A 96 6.62 -14.51 11.86
C GLY A 96 7.86 -15.22 11.30
N VAL A 97 9.00 -14.54 11.35
CA VAL A 97 10.26 -15.02 10.83
C VAL A 97 10.96 -15.90 11.87
N LYS A 98 11.47 -17.03 11.43
CA LYS A 98 12.30 -17.91 12.23
C LYS A 98 13.72 -17.91 11.66
N CYS A 99 14.67 -17.42 12.44
CA CYS A 99 16.10 -17.45 12.13
C CYS A 99 16.77 -18.58 12.90
N LYS A 100 17.66 -19.32 12.24
CA LYS A 100 18.45 -20.39 12.89
C LYS A 100 19.81 -19.89 13.38
N ALA A 101 20.33 -18.83 12.78
CA ALA A 101 21.62 -18.27 13.15
C ALA A 101 21.54 -17.42 14.43
N PRO A 102 22.52 -17.49 15.34
CA PRO A 102 22.52 -16.75 16.61
C PRO A 102 22.62 -15.23 16.41
N MET A 103 23.22 -14.79 15.31
CA MET A 103 23.33 -13.36 14.96
C MET A 103 22.13 -12.84 14.17
N GLY A 104 21.06 -13.62 14.06
CA GLY A 104 19.87 -13.24 13.31
C GLY A 104 19.94 -13.61 11.83
N CYS A 105 19.08 -13.00 11.05
CA CYS A 105 18.99 -13.25 9.61
C CYS A 105 18.64 -11.98 8.82
N THR A 106 19.11 -11.97 7.58
CA THR A 106 18.87 -10.84 6.65
C THR A 106 18.01 -11.32 5.49
N ALA A 107 17.03 -10.53 5.12
CA ALA A 107 16.20 -10.73 3.93
C ALA A 107 16.25 -9.52 3.02
N ALA A 108 16.33 -9.76 1.72
CA ALA A 108 15.99 -8.76 0.72
C ALA A 108 14.47 -8.75 0.52
N LYS A 109 13.92 -7.58 0.23
CA LYS A 109 12.50 -7.37 -0.02
C LYS A 109 12.30 -6.62 -1.33
N VAL A 110 11.33 -7.05 -2.11
CA VAL A 110 10.73 -6.26 -3.19
C VAL A 110 9.23 -6.26 -2.99
N MET A 111 8.59 -5.12 -3.29
CA MET A 111 7.14 -4.98 -3.21
C MET A 111 6.66 -4.09 -4.33
N PHE A 112 5.55 -4.44 -4.90
CA PHE A 112 4.83 -3.63 -5.87
C PHE A 112 3.42 -3.37 -5.35
N GLU A 113 2.99 -2.12 -5.46
CA GLU A 113 1.65 -1.69 -5.10
C GLU A 113 1.05 -0.87 -6.22
N PHE A 114 -0.23 -1.02 -6.45
CA PHE A 114 -1.00 -0.06 -7.19
C PHE A 114 -2.32 0.25 -6.50
N ALA A 115 -2.82 1.44 -6.70
CA ALA A 115 -4.15 1.85 -6.31
C ALA A 115 -4.76 2.70 -7.43
N ASN A 116 -6.02 2.44 -7.72
CA ASN A 116 -6.82 3.22 -8.65
C ASN A 116 -8.09 3.67 -7.93
N PHE A 117 -8.43 4.94 -8.11
CA PHE A 117 -9.60 5.55 -7.54
C PHE A 117 -10.40 6.16 -8.70
N ALA A 118 -11.48 5.52 -9.10
CA ALA A 118 -12.39 6.04 -10.12
C ALA A 118 -13.50 6.85 -9.45
N SER A 119 -13.64 8.10 -9.86
CA SER A 119 -14.74 8.97 -9.50
C SER A 119 -15.10 9.81 -10.71
N ASP A 120 -16.37 9.91 -11.05
CA ASP A 120 -16.83 10.74 -12.15
C ASP A 120 -16.76 12.23 -11.82
N GLU A 121 -16.68 12.58 -10.55
CA GLU A 121 -16.27 13.92 -10.08
C GLU A 121 -14.75 14.12 -10.19
N ALA A 122 -14.08 13.27 -10.92
CA ALA A 122 -12.63 13.15 -11.06
C ALA A 122 -11.94 14.36 -11.70
N SER A 123 -12.62 15.48 -11.83
CA SER A 123 -11.93 16.73 -12.18
C SER A 123 -10.90 17.15 -11.15
N GLU A 124 -10.95 16.57 -9.95
CA GLU A 124 -10.16 17.11 -8.86
C GLU A 124 -9.08 16.18 -8.32
N ASN A 125 -9.17 14.87 -8.44
CA ASN A 125 -8.24 13.99 -7.72
C ASN A 125 -7.66 12.89 -8.56
N ALA A 126 -6.42 12.64 -8.31
CA ALA A 126 -5.68 11.57 -8.90
C ALA A 126 -6.29 10.27 -8.65
N THR A 127 -6.07 9.54 -9.61
CA THR A 127 -6.76 8.31 -9.71
C THR A 127 -5.83 7.13 -9.67
N ASP A 128 -4.56 7.33 -9.98
CA ASP A 128 -3.61 6.23 -10.06
C ASP A 128 -2.36 6.44 -9.21
N ALA A 129 -2.00 5.43 -8.45
CA ALA A 129 -0.71 5.32 -7.80
C ALA A 129 -0.08 3.96 -8.11
N LYS A 130 1.18 3.96 -8.48
CA LYS A 130 2.01 2.77 -8.67
C LYS A 130 3.30 2.95 -7.91
N VAL A 131 3.62 2.02 -7.03
CA VAL A 131 4.81 2.13 -6.17
C VAL A 131 5.59 0.84 -6.21
N ILE A 132 6.89 0.97 -6.37
CA ILE A 132 7.84 -0.13 -6.22
C ILE A 132 8.73 0.14 -5.02
N HIS A 133 8.93 -0.89 -4.20
CA HIS A 133 9.80 -0.84 -3.04
C HIS A 133 10.90 -1.87 -3.14
N PHE A 134 12.09 -1.48 -2.69
CA PHE A 134 13.21 -2.36 -2.44
C PHE A 134 13.68 -2.16 -1.02
N GLY A 135 14.02 -3.24 -0.35
CA GLY A 135 14.47 -3.11 1.02
C GLY A 135 15.31 -4.27 1.52
N ILE A 136 15.93 -4.03 2.65
CA ILE A 136 16.67 -5.02 3.41
C ILE A 136 16.12 -5.01 4.84
N ASN A 137 15.77 -6.20 5.32
CA ASN A 137 15.34 -6.41 6.69
C ASN A 137 16.38 -7.28 7.41
N HIS A 138 16.92 -6.78 8.51
CA HIS A 138 17.76 -7.58 9.40
C HIS A 138 17.01 -7.88 10.70
N TYR A 139 16.80 -9.15 10.97
CA TYR A 139 16.14 -9.65 12.17
C TYR A 139 17.21 -10.08 13.18
N PHE A 140 17.49 -9.27 14.17
CA PHE A 140 18.42 -9.62 15.25
C PHE A 140 17.91 -10.80 16.08
N ASN A 141 16.61 -10.79 16.33
CA ASN A 141 15.87 -11.86 17.02
C ASN A 141 14.37 -11.76 16.70
N SER A 142 13.53 -12.50 17.41
CA SER A 142 12.06 -12.48 17.20
C SER A 142 11.41 -11.13 17.52
N ASN A 143 12.09 -10.28 18.27
CA ASN A 143 11.53 -9.05 18.83
C ASN A 143 12.17 -7.77 18.27
N VAL A 144 13.35 -7.87 17.66
CA VAL A 144 14.10 -6.72 17.16
C VAL A 144 14.43 -6.88 15.69
N ARG A 145 14.00 -5.90 14.88
CA ARG A 145 14.23 -5.87 13.44
C ARG A 145 14.62 -4.47 12.98
N LEU A 146 15.68 -4.38 12.19
CA LEU A 146 16.05 -3.18 11.44
C LEU A 146 15.59 -3.34 9.99
N MET A 147 14.99 -2.30 9.46
CA MET A 147 14.51 -2.24 8.07
C MET A 147 15.10 -1.01 7.40
N ILE A 148 15.58 -1.17 6.18
CA ILE A 148 16.01 -0.09 5.30
C ILE A 148 15.26 -0.30 4.00
N ASP A 149 14.44 0.66 3.62
CA ASP A 149 13.58 0.60 2.44
C ASP A 149 13.79 1.81 1.55
N ALA A 150 13.83 1.59 0.24
CA ALA A 150 13.72 2.62 -0.79
C ALA A 150 12.43 2.38 -1.57
N ALA A 151 11.70 3.43 -1.87
CA ALA A 151 10.48 3.35 -2.66
C ALA A 151 10.48 4.40 -3.76
N ARG A 152 9.93 4.05 -4.91
CA ARG A 152 9.63 4.96 -6.00
C ARG A 152 8.16 4.84 -6.38
N GLY A 153 7.46 5.94 -6.28
CA GLY A 153 6.05 6.07 -6.63
C GLY A 153 5.85 6.90 -7.89
N LEU A 154 4.89 6.50 -8.70
CA LEU A 154 4.32 7.22 -9.82
C LEU A 154 2.88 7.53 -9.47
N TYR A 155 2.52 8.80 -9.52
CA TYR A 155 1.20 9.27 -9.15
C TYR A 155 0.62 10.06 -10.31
N GLN A 156 -0.60 9.79 -10.68
CA GLN A 156 -1.31 10.46 -11.77
C GLN A 156 -2.57 11.13 -11.25
N GLY A 157 -2.79 12.38 -11.66
CA GLY A 157 -3.98 13.14 -11.34
C GLY A 157 -3.96 13.77 -9.94
N GLY A 158 -4.90 14.67 -9.68
CA GLY A 158 -5.09 15.39 -8.44
C GLY A 158 -4.99 16.90 -8.60
N THR A 159 -5.93 17.64 -8.02
CA THR A 159 -5.97 19.12 -8.10
C THR A 159 -4.85 19.82 -7.38
N GLY A 160 -4.20 19.15 -6.42
CA GLY A 160 -2.99 19.64 -5.81
C GLY A 160 -1.75 19.39 -6.64
N MET A 161 -1.87 18.61 -7.70
CA MET A 161 -0.79 18.26 -8.62
C MET A 161 -1.00 19.06 -9.91
N SER A 162 -0.08 19.93 -10.21
CA SER A 162 -0.18 20.85 -11.36
C SER A 162 -0.48 20.11 -12.66
N THR A 163 -1.49 20.58 -13.36
CA THR A 163 -1.68 20.29 -14.78
C THR A 163 -0.60 21.04 -15.58
N ASP A 164 -0.17 20.46 -16.69
CA ASP A 164 0.65 21.21 -17.65
C ASP A 164 -0.17 22.38 -18.26
N ALA A 165 0.51 23.25 -19.02
CA ALA A 165 -0.13 24.38 -19.70
C ALA A 165 -1.24 23.99 -20.70
N LYS A 166 -1.46 22.68 -20.94
CA LYS A 166 -2.49 22.12 -21.82
C LYS A 166 -3.63 21.45 -21.07
N GLY A 167 -3.61 21.49 -19.72
CA GLY A 167 -4.62 20.81 -18.89
C GLY A 167 -4.45 19.29 -18.82
N THR A 168 -3.30 18.76 -19.21
CA THR A 168 -3.01 17.32 -19.15
C THR A 168 -2.52 16.95 -17.76
N ASN A 169 -3.06 15.88 -17.19
CA ASN A 169 -2.62 15.37 -15.91
C ASN A 169 -1.13 15.01 -15.93
N VAL A 170 -0.37 15.64 -15.06
CA VAL A 170 1.07 15.38 -14.96
C VAL A 170 1.32 14.17 -14.06
N THR A 171 2.18 13.27 -14.51
CA THR A 171 2.65 12.17 -13.67
C THR A 171 3.75 12.67 -12.74
N HIS A 172 3.53 12.55 -11.45
CA HIS A 172 4.50 12.92 -10.43
C HIS A 172 5.30 11.70 -9.97
N ASN A 173 6.61 11.89 -9.87
CA ASN A 173 7.53 10.89 -9.36
C ASN A 173 7.96 11.25 -7.95
N MET A 174 7.82 10.31 -7.03
CA MET A 174 8.33 10.46 -5.68
C MET A 174 9.31 9.33 -5.37
N THR A 175 10.44 9.68 -4.78
CA THR A 175 11.41 8.70 -4.27
C THR A 175 11.59 8.93 -2.78
N SER A 176 11.53 7.87 -2.00
CA SER A 176 11.75 7.92 -0.56
C SER A 176 12.75 6.84 -0.12
N ILE A 177 13.54 7.15 0.90
CA ILE A 177 14.39 6.21 1.60
C ILE A 177 14.03 6.33 3.08
N GLN A 178 13.80 5.19 3.72
CA GLN A 178 13.44 5.15 5.12
C GLN A 178 14.21 4.06 5.87
N THR A 179 14.50 4.33 7.13
CA THR A 179 15.05 3.35 8.06
C THR A 179 14.11 3.23 9.25
N ARG A 180 13.82 2.01 9.67
CA ARG A 180 12.94 1.73 10.80
C ARG A 180 13.54 0.67 11.71
N LEU A 181 13.62 0.97 13.00
CA LEU A 181 13.85 -0.03 14.03
C LEU A 181 12.48 -0.46 14.60
N HIS A 182 12.18 -1.75 14.54
CA HIS A 182 10.95 -2.31 15.06
C HIS A 182 11.25 -3.17 16.29
N LEU A 183 10.62 -2.81 17.40
CA LEU A 183 10.70 -3.51 18.68
C LEU A 183 9.33 -4.11 18.99
N LYS A 184 9.32 -5.38 19.42
CA LYS A 184 8.11 -6.08 19.86
C LYS A 184 8.35 -6.55 21.31
N TRP A 185 7.49 -6.16 22.22
CA TRP A 185 7.46 -6.60 23.63
C TRP A 185 6.22 -7.44 23.94
#